data_94936da984c6d860057c2bd3ebd728a0
#
_entry.id   94936da984c6d860057c2bd3ebd728a0
#
_cell.length_a   1.000
_cell.length_b   1.000
_cell.length_c   1.000
_cell.angle_alpha   90.00
_cell.angle_beta   90.00
_cell.angle_gamma   90.00
#
_symmetry.space_group_name_H-M   'P 1'
#
loop_
_entity.id
_entity.type
_entity.pdbx_description
1 polymer ?
#
loop_
_entity_poly.entity_id
_entity_poly.type
_entity_poly.pdbx_seq_one_letter_code
_entity_poly.pdbx_strand_id
1 'polypeptide(L)'
;MVHQYKLNGYNIVLDSESGCIHTVDDAAYDAIALYENTPAEEIISTISQRYDISEADVQEILDDIETLKKDHQLFTKDLFSGQAGLFKERQSVVKAICLHVAHACNMTCEYCFAGKGEYHGEQAIMSYEVGKRALDWLIENSGTRRNLEVDFFGGEPLLNFDVVKQLVAYGRSQEKIHDKNFRFTLT
;
A
#
# COMPACT_ATOMS: atom_id res chain seq x y z
N MET A 1 -3.63 7.60 -15.09
CA MET A 1 -5.12 7.64 -14.93
C MET A 1 -5.48 8.82 -14.04
N VAL A 2 -6.49 9.62 -14.42
CA VAL A 2 -6.94 10.78 -13.63
C VAL A 2 -8.17 10.41 -12.82
N HIS A 3 -8.12 10.67 -11.51
CA HIS A 3 -9.23 10.47 -10.58
C HIS A 3 -9.74 11.83 -10.09
N GLN A 4 -11.06 12.00 -10.11
CA GLN A 4 -11.70 13.22 -9.65
C GLN A 4 -12.68 12.91 -8.52
N TYR A 5 -12.64 13.71 -7.45
CA TYR A 5 -13.56 13.59 -6.33
C TYR A 5 -13.71 14.91 -5.58
N LYS A 6 -14.80 15.05 -4.83
CA LYS A 6 -15.05 16.24 -3.99
C LYS A 6 -14.94 15.86 -2.53
N LEU A 7 -14.15 16.60 -1.76
CA LEU A 7 -13.95 16.37 -0.34
C LEU A 7 -13.81 17.69 0.41
N ASN A 8 -14.53 17.84 1.51
CA ASN A 8 -14.48 19.04 2.38
C ASN A 8 -14.65 20.37 1.64
N GLY A 9 -15.48 20.41 0.58
CA GLY A 9 -15.74 21.61 -0.22
C GLY A 9 -14.68 21.90 -1.30
N TYR A 10 -13.70 21.02 -1.48
CA TYR A 10 -12.69 21.13 -2.55
C TYR A 10 -12.96 20.15 -3.68
N ASN A 11 -12.74 20.61 -4.92
CA ASN A 11 -12.65 19.72 -6.08
C ASN A 11 -11.21 19.25 -6.22
N ILE A 12 -10.99 17.97 -6.10
CA ILE A 12 -9.65 17.37 -6.11
C ILE A 12 -9.49 16.52 -7.37
N VAL A 13 -8.38 16.72 -8.04
CA VAL A 13 -7.96 15.97 -9.23
C VAL A 13 -6.61 15.32 -8.92
N LEU A 14 -6.56 13.99 -8.97
CA LEU A 14 -5.36 13.19 -8.74
C LEU A 14 -4.95 12.53 -10.06
N ASP A 15 -3.76 12.79 -10.52
CA ASP A 15 -3.12 11.98 -11.55
C ASP A 15 -2.29 10.86 -10.92
N SER A 16 -2.75 9.61 -11.03
CA SER A 16 -2.12 8.46 -10.40
C SER A 16 -0.72 8.14 -10.97
N GLU A 17 -0.44 8.55 -12.19
CA GLU A 17 0.83 8.23 -12.86
C GLU A 17 1.95 9.19 -12.46
N SER A 18 1.62 10.48 -12.29
CA SER A 18 2.57 11.48 -11.79
C SER A 18 2.58 11.58 -10.27
N GLY A 19 1.48 11.20 -9.61
CA GLY A 19 1.24 11.43 -8.19
C GLY A 19 0.87 12.88 -7.86
N CYS A 20 0.64 13.73 -8.87
CA CYS A 20 0.23 15.12 -8.66
C CYS A 20 -1.23 15.23 -8.22
N ILE A 21 -1.48 16.17 -7.32
CA ILE A 21 -2.81 16.49 -6.82
C ILE A 21 -3.07 17.97 -7.07
N HIS A 22 -4.18 18.26 -7.72
CA HIS A 22 -4.63 19.62 -8.00
C HIS A 22 -5.94 19.90 -7.30
N THR A 23 -6.12 21.12 -6.79
CA THR A 23 -7.42 21.66 -6.37
C THR A 23 -7.85 22.68 -7.39
N VAL A 24 -9.05 22.53 -7.92
CA VAL A 24 -9.57 23.32 -9.02
C VAL A 24 -10.97 23.85 -8.71
N ASP A 25 -11.42 24.84 -9.45
CA ASP A 25 -12.81 25.29 -9.40
C ASP A 25 -13.78 24.32 -10.09
N ASP A 26 -15.07 24.61 -10.05
CA ASP A 26 -16.09 23.72 -10.63
C ASP A 26 -16.00 23.68 -12.17
N ALA A 27 -15.65 24.77 -12.83
CA ALA A 27 -15.55 24.83 -14.28
C ALA A 27 -14.37 24.01 -14.79
N ALA A 28 -13.19 24.17 -14.19
CA ALA A 28 -12.01 23.38 -14.50
C ALA A 28 -12.19 21.89 -14.16
N TYR A 29 -12.89 21.58 -13.05
CA TYR A 29 -13.21 20.22 -12.67
C TYR A 29 -14.01 19.49 -13.74
N ASP A 30 -15.09 20.12 -14.25
CA ASP A 30 -15.91 19.55 -15.30
C ASP A 30 -15.19 19.54 -16.67
N ALA A 31 -14.38 20.55 -16.97
CA ALA A 31 -13.54 20.57 -18.18
C ALA A 31 -12.56 19.40 -18.21
N ILE A 32 -11.88 19.13 -17.11
CA ILE A 32 -10.96 17.98 -16.95
C ILE A 32 -11.69 16.65 -17.17
N ALA A 33 -12.92 16.51 -16.67
CA ALA A 33 -13.72 15.29 -16.87
C ALA A 33 -14.07 15.02 -18.34
N LEU A 34 -14.18 16.05 -19.16
CA LEU A 34 -14.52 15.96 -20.59
C LEU A 34 -13.28 15.86 -21.48
N TYR A 35 -12.11 16.26 -20.99
CA TYR A 35 -10.93 16.56 -21.79
C TYR A 35 -10.44 15.43 -22.70
N GLU A 36 -10.45 14.19 -22.24
CA GLU A 36 -9.92 13.07 -23.06
C GLU A 36 -10.88 12.57 -24.13
N ASN A 37 -12.19 12.81 -23.97
CA ASN A 37 -13.21 12.16 -24.79
C ASN A 37 -14.10 13.14 -25.58
N THR A 38 -13.86 14.45 -25.45
CA THR A 38 -14.70 15.49 -26.05
C THR A 38 -13.85 16.50 -26.82
N PRO A 39 -14.25 16.91 -28.03
CA PRO A 39 -13.55 17.95 -28.77
C PRO A 39 -13.52 19.29 -28.01
N ALA A 40 -12.43 20.05 -28.14
CA ALA A 40 -12.23 21.31 -27.41
C ALA A 40 -13.37 22.32 -27.64
N GLU A 41 -13.88 22.44 -28.87
CA GLU A 41 -14.99 23.33 -29.21
C GLU A 41 -16.28 22.99 -28.45
N GLU A 42 -16.54 21.69 -28.25
CA GLU A 42 -17.70 21.22 -27.51
C GLU A 42 -17.52 21.42 -25.99
N ILE A 43 -16.28 21.24 -25.47
CA ILE A 43 -15.96 21.56 -24.07
C ILE A 43 -16.19 23.06 -23.82
N ILE A 44 -15.66 23.92 -24.68
CA ILE A 44 -15.81 25.38 -24.57
C ILE A 44 -17.29 25.76 -24.51
N SER A 45 -18.08 25.29 -25.46
CA SER A 45 -19.54 25.58 -25.51
C SER A 45 -20.26 25.07 -24.27
N THR A 46 -19.96 23.83 -23.84
CA THR A 46 -20.64 23.18 -22.71
C THR A 46 -20.34 23.87 -21.39
N ILE A 47 -19.05 24.15 -21.12
CA ILE A 47 -18.60 24.76 -19.87
C ILE A 47 -18.98 26.22 -19.79
N SER A 48 -18.82 26.98 -20.88
CA SER A 48 -19.25 28.37 -20.96
C SER A 48 -20.76 28.55 -20.65
N GLN A 49 -21.57 27.70 -21.24
CA GLN A 49 -23.05 27.73 -20.98
C GLN A 49 -23.39 27.27 -19.56
N ARG A 50 -22.70 26.26 -19.02
CA ARG A 50 -23.00 25.70 -17.69
C ARG A 50 -22.66 26.65 -16.56
N TYR A 51 -21.55 27.37 -16.66
CA TYR A 51 -21.02 28.24 -15.61
C TYR A 51 -21.20 29.73 -15.86
N ASP A 52 -21.84 30.11 -16.97
CA ASP A 52 -22.02 31.50 -17.38
C ASP A 52 -20.72 32.31 -17.41
N ILE A 53 -19.67 31.70 -17.98
CA ILE A 53 -18.35 32.30 -18.17
C ILE A 53 -18.05 32.45 -19.66
N SER A 54 -17.12 33.33 -20.01
CA SER A 54 -16.77 33.55 -21.41
C SER A 54 -16.07 32.35 -22.04
N GLU A 55 -16.21 32.17 -23.35
CA GLU A 55 -15.46 31.17 -24.11
C GLU A 55 -13.93 31.36 -23.98
N ALA A 56 -13.48 32.60 -23.81
CA ALA A 56 -12.08 32.91 -23.57
C ALA A 56 -11.58 32.39 -22.24
N ASP A 57 -12.38 32.47 -21.17
CA ASP A 57 -12.03 31.91 -19.85
C ASP A 57 -11.95 30.38 -19.91
N VAL A 58 -12.85 29.74 -20.66
CA VAL A 58 -12.79 28.28 -20.85
C VAL A 58 -11.57 27.87 -21.67
N GLN A 59 -11.20 28.68 -22.68
CA GLN A 59 -9.98 28.43 -23.43
C GLN A 59 -8.72 28.51 -22.54
N GLU A 60 -8.67 29.48 -21.61
CA GLU A 60 -7.59 29.57 -20.61
C GLU A 60 -7.51 28.30 -19.74
N ILE A 61 -8.65 27.78 -19.29
CA ILE A 61 -8.69 26.50 -18.57
C ILE A 61 -8.10 25.36 -19.41
N LEU A 62 -8.45 25.27 -20.70
CA LEU A 62 -7.89 24.26 -21.59
C LEU A 62 -6.39 24.42 -21.82
N ASP A 63 -5.91 25.64 -21.93
CA ASP A 63 -4.49 25.95 -22.08
C ASP A 63 -3.69 25.58 -20.81
N ASP A 64 -4.27 25.78 -19.64
CA ASP A 64 -3.70 25.34 -18.37
C ASP A 64 -3.65 23.81 -18.28
N ILE A 65 -4.71 23.10 -18.69
CA ILE A 65 -4.72 21.64 -18.77
C ILE A 65 -3.62 21.12 -19.71
N GLU A 66 -3.45 21.73 -20.89
CA GLU A 66 -2.39 21.36 -21.83
C GLU A 66 -0.99 21.63 -21.25
N THR A 67 -0.81 22.71 -20.50
CA THR A 67 0.43 23.02 -19.80
C THR A 67 0.77 21.98 -18.76
N LEU A 68 -0.19 21.62 -17.89
CA LEU A 68 -0.01 20.57 -16.89
C LEU A 68 0.30 19.21 -17.53
N LYS A 69 -0.35 18.90 -18.66
CA LYS A 69 -0.10 17.67 -19.42
C LYS A 69 1.31 17.64 -20.01
N LYS A 70 1.77 18.76 -20.58
CA LYS A 70 3.12 18.91 -21.10
C LYS A 70 4.19 18.77 -20.02
N ASP A 71 3.90 19.28 -18.83
CA ASP A 71 4.77 19.22 -17.65
C ASP A 71 4.67 17.88 -16.89
N HIS A 72 3.93 16.91 -17.43
CA HIS A 72 3.70 15.58 -16.82
C HIS A 72 3.08 15.64 -15.41
N GLN A 73 2.18 16.58 -15.19
CA GLN A 73 1.46 16.76 -13.92
C GLN A 73 -0.02 16.38 -14.02
N LEU A 74 -0.57 16.25 -15.23
CA LEU A 74 -1.94 15.83 -15.49
C LEU A 74 -1.99 15.01 -16.79
N PHE A 75 -2.87 14.02 -16.87
CA PHE A 75 -2.97 13.08 -18.00
C PHE A 75 -1.64 12.42 -18.38
N THR A 76 -0.84 12.12 -17.37
CA THR A 76 0.48 11.50 -17.56
C THR A 76 0.32 10.10 -18.12
N LYS A 77 1.16 9.75 -19.06
CA LYS A 77 1.15 8.43 -19.67
C LYS A 77 1.67 7.37 -18.70
N ASP A 78 0.92 6.27 -18.57
CA ASP A 78 1.39 5.10 -17.83
C ASP A 78 2.61 4.46 -18.53
N LEU A 79 3.79 4.67 -17.95
CA LEU A 79 5.05 4.11 -18.44
C LEU A 79 5.22 2.63 -18.06
N PHE A 80 4.40 2.11 -17.14
CA PHE A 80 4.53 0.78 -16.58
C PHE A 80 3.46 -0.20 -17.06
N SER A 81 2.45 0.25 -17.82
CA SER A 81 1.35 -0.60 -18.33
C SER A 81 1.83 -1.86 -19.08
N GLY A 82 2.90 -1.73 -19.84
CA GLY A 82 3.53 -2.86 -20.54
C GLY A 82 4.40 -3.77 -19.65
N GLN A 83 4.69 -3.35 -18.41
CA GLN A 83 5.60 -4.05 -17.50
C GLN A 83 4.86 -4.87 -16.43
N ALA A 84 3.53 -4.83 -16.40
CA ALA A 84 2.72 -5.58 -15.43
C ALA A 84 3.05 -7.09 -15.42
N GLY A 85 3.47 -7.66 -16.56
CA GLY A 85 3.94 -9.04 -16.69
C GLY A 85 5.18 -9.36 -15.85
N LEU A 86 6.10 -8.40 -15.68
CA LEU A 86 7.33 -8.58 -14.90
C LEU A 86 7.05 -8.86 -13.42
N PHE A 87 5.92 -8.36 -12.90
CA PHE A 87 5.52 -8.63 -11.52
C PHE A 87 4.92 -10.02 -11.33
N LYS A 88 4.37 -10.64 -12.38
CA LYS A 88 3.82 -12.00 -12.35
C LYS A 88 4.90 -13.08 -12.36
N GLU A 89 6.07 -12.79 -12.94
CA GLU A 89 7.20 -13.71 -13.05
C GLU A 89 8.17 -13.62 -11.89
N ARG A 90 7.91 -12.78 -10.88
CA ARG A 90 8.75 -12.72 -9.68
C ARG A 90 8.76 -14.09 -9.00
N GLN A 91 9.92 -14.73 -8.98
CA GLN A 91 10.18 -15.78 -8.00
C GLN A 91 10.02 -15.13 -6.61
N SER A 92 8.98 -15.52 -5.91
CA SER A 92 8.69 -15.03 -4.56
C SER A 92 9.68 -15.64 -3.58
N VAL A 93 10.81 -14.96 -3.40
CA VAL A 93 11.76 -15.31 -2.34
C VAL A 93 11.23 -14.68 -1.05
N VAL A 94 10.91 -15.51 -0.07
CA VAL A 94 10.38 -15.03 1.21
C VAL A 94 11.48 -14.29 1.97
N LYS A 95 11.15 -13.08 2.44
CA LYS A 95 12.06 -12.24 3.22
C LYS A 95 11.73 -12.26 4.71
N ALA A 96 10.46 -12.28 5.04
CA ALA A 96 9.97 -12.05 6.39
C ALA A 96 8.75 -12.91 6.69
N ILE A 97 8.57 -13.24 7.97
CA ILE A 97 7.34 -13.81 8.51
C ILE A 97 6.93 -13.06 9.77
N CYS A 98 5.62 -13.00 10.00
CA CYS A 98 5.05 -12.56 11.25
C CYS A 98 4.47 -13.79 11.96
N LEU A 99 4.91 -14.07 13.16
CA LEU A 99 4.47 -15.20 13.97
C LEU A 99 3.55 -14.72 15.09
N HIS A 100 2.27 -15.03 14.98
CA HIS A 100 1.31 -14.79 16.06
C HIS A 100 1.53 -15.80 17.18
N VAL A 101 2.45 -15.47 18.10
CA VAL A 101 2.86 -16.40 19.16
C VAL A 101 1.84 -16.54 20.28
N ALA A 102 0.90 -15.57 20.41
CA ALA A 102 -0.17 -15.61 21.38
C ALA A 102 -1.46 -14.99 20.79
N HIS A 103 -2.52 -15.79 20.68
CA HIS A 103 -3.89 -15.33 20.47
C HIS A 103 -4.57 -15.08 21.81
N ALA A 104 -3.89 -14.35 22.69
CA ALA A 104 -4.36 -13.93 24.01
C ALA A 104 -3.67 -12.61 24.37
N CYS A 105 -4.36 -11.76 25.13
CA CYS A 105 -3.81 -10.49 25.61
C CYS A 105 -4.34 -10.18 27.02
N ASN A 106 -3.46 -9.67 27.87
CA ASN A 106 -3.81 -9.21 29.21
C ASN A 106 -4.07 -7.70 29.28
N MET A 107 -4.09 -7.01 28.13
CA MET A 107 -4.41 -5.58 27.99
C MET A 107 -5.81 -5.40 27.39
N THR A 108 -6.37 -4.19 27.58
CA THR A 108 -7.70 -3.80 27.08
C THR A 108 -7.64 -2.47 26.32
N CYS A 109 -6.77 -2.39 25.30
CA CYS A 109 -6.61 -1.19 24.49
C CYS A 109 -7.89 -0.88 23.71
N GLU A 110 -8.42 0.32 23.81
CA GLU A 110 -9.68 0.72 23.15
C GLU A 110 -9.59 0.66 21.62
N TYR A 111 -8.39 0.88 21.07
CA TYR A 111 -8.12 0.84 19.62
C TYR A 111 -7.69 -0.53 19.11
N CYS A 112 -7.80 -1.58 19.91
CA CYS A 112 -7.31 -2.91 19.55
C CYS A 112 -8.16 -3.55 18.44
N PHE A 113 -7.58 -3.68 17.25
CA PHE A 113 -8.23 -4.36 16.12
C PHE A 113 -8.30 -5.89 16.28
N ALA A 114 -7.50 -6.44 17.19
CA ALA A 114 -7.37 -7.88 17.41
C ALA A 114 -8.37 -8.45 18.44
N GLY A 115 -9.28 -7.63 18.99
CA GLY A 115 -10.29 -8.08 19.95
C GLY A 115 -9.68 -8.81 21.16
N LYS A 116 -8.73 -8.16 21.86
CA LYS A 116 -7.93 -8.75 22.96
C LYS A 116 -7.02 -9.90 22.54
N GLY A 117 -6.61 -9.90 21.29
CA GLY A 117 -5.69 -10.88 20.71
C GLY A 117 -6.35 -12.14 20.15
N GLU A 118 -7.66 -12.28 20.26
CA GLU A 118 -8.39 -13.46 19.79
C GLU A 118 -8.64 -13.47 18.28
N TYR A 119 -8.58 -12.29 17.61
CA TYR A 119 -8.83 -12.14 16.17
C TYR A 119 -10.15 -12.81 15.72
N HIS A 120 -11.18 -12.76 16.57
CA HIS A 120 -12.47 -13.45 16.39
C HIS A 120 -12.38 -14.98 16.36
N GLY A 121 -11.29 -15.56 16.87
CA GLY A 121 -11.05 -16.99 16.97
C GLY A 121 -10.95 -17.47 18.44
N GLU A 122 -10.30 -18.61 18.62
CA GLU A 122 -10.02 -19.15 19.94
C GLU A 122 -8.75 -18.56 20.55
N GLN A 123 -8.73 -18.40 21.87
CA GLN A 123 -7.49 -18.10 22.59
C GLN A 123 -6.53 -19.27 22.45
N ALA A 124 -5.34 -19.01 21.90
CA ALA A 124 -4.33 -20.03 21.68
C ALA A 124 -2.93 -19.47 21.92
N ILE A 125 -2.04 -20.34 22.32
CA ILE A 125 -0.60 -20.04 22.49
C ILE A 125 0.18 -20.96 21.55
N MET A 126 1.07 -20.38 20.73
CA MET A 126 1.88 -21.13 19.76
C MET A 126 2.83 -22.10 20.49
N SER A 127 2.89 -23.34 20.05
CA SER A 127 3.91 -24.27 20.53
C SER A 127 5.27 -23.98 19.88
N TYR A 128 6.35 -24.43 20.54
CA TYR A 128 7.71 -24.33 19.99
C TYR A 128 7.83 -25.02 18.63
N GLU A 129 7.21 -26.19 18.47
CA GLU A 129 7.26 -27.02 17.26
C GLU A 129 6.67 -26.28 16.06
N VAL A 130 5.55 -25.57 16.25
CA VAL A 130 4.90 -24.76 15.21
C VAL A 130 5.82 -23.60 14.81
N GLY A 131 6.34 -22.85 15.77
CA GLY A 131 7.25 -21.74 15.50
C GLY A 131 8.55 -22.20 14.85
N LYS A 132 9.11 -23.33 15.32
CA LYS A 132 10.30 -23.95 14.71
C LYS A 132 10.05 -24.30 13.23
N ARG A 133 8.92 -24.96 12.94
CA ARG A 133 8.56 -25.31 11.55
C ARG A 133 8.40 -24.07 10.66
N ALA A 134 7.87 -22.98 11.20
CA ALA A 134 7.75 -21.71 10.48
C ALA A 134 9.14 -21.11 10.15
N LEU A 135 10.12 -21.18 11.08
CA LEU A 135 11.48 -20.75 10.81
C LEU A 135 12.17 -21.65 9.77
N ASP A 136 11.99 -22.96 9.84
CA ASP A 136 12.50 -23.90 8.82
C ASP A 136 11.92 -23.56 7.44
N TRP A 137 10.61 -23.33 7.37
CA TRP A 137 9.93 -22.94 6.13
C TRP A 137 10.45 -21.61 5.57
N LEU A 138 10.72 -20.60 6.44
CA LEU A 138 11.30 -19.34 6.01
C LEU A 138 12.69 -19.56 5.40
N ILE A 139 13.54 -20.38 6.01
CA ILE A 139 14.84 -20.73 5.48
C ILE A 139 14.72 -21.43 4.11
N GLU A 140 13.86 -22.45 4.02
CA GLU A 140 13.62 -23.24 2.81
C GLU A 140 13.17 -22.37 1.62
N ASN A 141 12.33 -21.34 1.89
CA ASN A 141 11.71 -20.48 0.87
C ASN A 141 12.42 -19.14 0.68
N SER A 142 13.54 -18.90 1.33
CA SER A 142 14.28 -17.63 1.23
C SER A 142 15.35 -17.62 0.11
N GLY A 143 15.56 -18.73 -0.59
CA GLY A 143 16.56 -18.85 -1.65
C GLY A 143 17.95 -18.36 -1.19
N THR A 144 18.59 -17.54 -2.01
CA THR A 144 19.90 -16.95 -1.71
C THR A 144 19.86 -15.73 -0.79
N ARG A 145 18.67 -15.30 -0.35
CA ARG A 145 18.52 -14.15 0.55
C ARG A 145 19.11 -14.46 1.92
N ARG A 146 20.12 -13.70 2.31
CA ARG A 146 20.83 -13.89 3.58
C ARG A 146 20.08 -13.27 4.76
N ASN A 147 19.59 -12.03 4.62
CA ASN A 147 18.93 -11.31 5.70
C ASN A 147 17.42 -11.65 5.73
N LEU A 148 16.98 -12.25 6.83
CA LEU A 148 15.61 -12.67 7.08
C LEU A 148 15.04 -11.94 8.30
N GLU A 149 13.75 -11.67 8.29
CA GLU A 149 13.06 -10.96 9.37
C GLU A 149 11.97 -11.85 9.96
N VAL A 150 11.89 -11.88 11.28
CA VAL A 150 10.86 -12.58 12.03
C VAL A 150 10.29 -11.61 13.07
N ASP A 151 9.02 -11.31 12.95
CA ASP A 151 8.30 -10.51 13.92
C ASP A 151 7.44 -11.40 14.80
N PHE A 152 7.67 -11.37 16.11
CA PHE A 152 6.84 -12.04 17.09
C PHE A 152 5.70 -11.09 17.45
N PHE A 153 4.50 -11.49 17.10
CA PHE A 153 3.30 -10.70 17.18
C PHE A 153 2.17 -11.44 17.88
N GLY A 154 1.02 -10.80 17.99
CA GLY A 154 -0.20 -11.45 18.52
C GLY A 154 -1.05 -10.50 19.34
N GLY A 155 -1.72 -11.00 20.35
CA GLY A 155 -2.36 -10.18 21.37
C GLY A 155 -1.30 -9.52 22.26
N GLU A 156 -0.66 -10.32 23.14
CA GLU A 156 0.52 -9.93 23.90
C GLU A 156 1.59 -11.03 23.78
N PRO A 157 2.62 -10.83 22.95
CA PRO A 157 3.64 -11.85 22.70
C PRO A 157 4.41 -12.28 23.96
N LEU A 158 4.52 -11.41 24.96
CA LEU A 158 5.20 -11.73 26.21
C LEU A 158 4.49 -12.82 27.04
N LEU A 159 3.21 -13.09 26.76
CA LEU A 159 2.52 -14.24 27.35
C LEU A 159 3.12 -15.58 26.93
N ASN A 160 3.88 -15.58 25.81
CA ASN A 160 4.57 -16.76 25.29
C ASN A 160 6.08 -16.55 25.20
N PHE A 161 6.65 -15.78 26.11
CA PHE A 161 8.03 -15.34 26.02
C PHE A 161 9.05 -16.47 26.06
N ASP A 162 8.77 -17.57 26.75
CA ASP A 162 9.66 -18.72 26.80
C ASP A 162 9.80 -19.38 25.42
N VAL A 163 8.71 -19.49 24.66
CA VAL A 163 8.76 -19.99 23.27
C VAL A 163 9.50 -18.99 22.38
N VAL A 164 9.26 -17.69 22.53
CA VAL A 164 10.01 -16.65 21.79
C VAL A 164 11.51 -16.81 22.00
N LYS A 165 11.99 -16.97 23.25
CA LYS A 165 13.41 -17.19 23.56
C LYS A 165 13.95 -18.44 22.89
N GLN A 166 13.21 -19.54 22.92
CA GLN A 166 13.59 -20.80 22.29
C GLN A 166 13.69 -20.65 20.75
N LEU A 167 12.74 -19.96 20.12
CA LEU A 167 12.73 -19.71 18.69
C LEU A 167 13.90 -18.81 18.26
N VAL A 168 14.22 -17.77 19.04
CA VAL A 168 15.40 -16.92 18.80
C VAL A 168 16.68 -17.75 18.90
N ALA A 169 16.84 -18.57 19.95
CA ALA A 169 18.01 -19.44 20.10
C ALA A 169 18.13 -20.43 18.94
N TYR A 170 17.00 -21.04 18.52
CA TYR A 170 16.96 -21.93 17.37
C TYR A 170 17.36 -21.18 16.08
N GLY A 171 16.75 -20.05 15.76
CA GLY A 171 17.10 -19.27 14.57
C GLY A 171 18.58 -18.92 14.53
N ARG A 172 19.14 -18.44 15.64
CA ARG A 172 20.59 -18.15 15.75
C ARG A 172 21.45 -19.38 15.47
N SER A 173 21.04 -20.58 15.90
CA SER A 173 21.77 -21.82 15.63
C SER A 173 21.78 -22.19 14.14
N GLN A 174 20.77 -21.77 13.37
CA GLN A 174 20.63 -22.06 11.94
C GLN A 174 21.38 -21.06 11.04
N GLU A 175 21.79 -19.89 11.56
CA GLU A 175 22.41 -18.83 10.76
C GLU A 175 23.66 -19.28 10.00
N LYS A 176 24.57 -19.95 10.69
CA LYS A 176 25.83 -20.44 10.06
C LYS A 176 25.59 -21.61 9.13
N ILE A 177 24.63 -22.48 9.45
CA ILE A 177 24.35 -23.71 8.69
C ILE A 177 23.79 -23.36 7.30
N HIS A 178 22.94 -22.33 7.23
CA HIS A 178 22.20 -21.95 6.03
C HIS A 178 22.67 -20.64 5.40
N ASP A 179 23.76 -20.04 5.88
CA ASP A 179 24.24 -18.70 5.49
C ASP A 179 23.11 -17.64 5.59
N LYS A 180 22.42 -17.62 6.73
CA LYS A 180 21.35 -16.67 7.03
C LYS A 180 21.76 -15.72 8.16
N ASN A 181 21.04 -14.60 8.24
CA ASN A 181 21.16 -13.63 9.31
C ASN A 181 19.75 -13.16 9.69
N PHE A 182 19.28 -13.56 10.86
CA PHE A 182 17.94 -13.24 11.32
C PHE A 182 17.90 -11.91 12.07
N ARG A 183 16.93 -11.09 11.70
CA ARG A 183 16.46 -9.96 12.51
C ARG A 183 15.17 -10.35 13.19
N PHE A 184 15.18 -10.39 14.53
CA PHE A 184 14.00 -10.64 15.33
C PHE A 184 13.47 -9.33 15.88
N THR A 185 12.14 -9.15 15.79
CA THR A 185 11.40 -8.06 16.40
C THR A 185 10.26 -8.63 17.23
N LEU A 186 9.78 -7.84 18.17
CA LEU A 186 8.65 -8.18 19.04
C LEU A 186 7.75 -6.96 19.10
N THR A 187 6.48 -7.15 18.73
CA THR A 187 5.49 -6.07 18.59
C THR A 187 4.25 -6.35 19.42
#